data_35b3905d4afb14aa5becdb7ca38e1642
#
_entry.id   35b3905d4afb14aa5becdb7ca38e1642
#
_cell.length_a   1.000
_cell.length_b   1.000
_cell.length_c   1.000
_cell.angle_alpha   90.00
_cell.angle_beta   90.00
_cell.angle_gamma   90.00
#
_symmetry.space_group_name_H-M   'P 1'
#
loop_
_entity.id
_entity.type
_entity.pdbx_description
1 polymer ?
#
loop_
_entity_poly.entity_id
_entity_poly.type
_entity_poly.pdbx_seq_one_letter_code
_entity_poly.pdbx_strand_id
1 'polypeptide(L)'
;MQDVEVLILEELEKNPDVTQRDLSEKTGLSLGMVNMLLKKFVKKGFVKLERLNSRSFRYILTAEGFKEKSKKTIEYIKRYYNKALVIKQNAERIIQAHGINRTYILFGKDEEMKEIIQGILRELRVDYITENDVTKIDGTKIILYWDIEDKDKLNDFNSEFLL
;
A
#
# COMPACT_ATOMS: atom_id res chain seq x y z
N MET A 1 0.20 1.93 0.69
CA MET A 1 -1.19 2.38 0.94
C MET A 1 -1.81 2.80 -0.38
N GLN A 2 -2.87 2.10 -0.79
CA GLN A 2 -3.60 2.37 -2.03
C GLN A 2 -4.09 3.84 -2.04
N ASP A 3 -4.07 4.50 -3.22
CA ASP A 3 -4.53 5.88 -3.34
C ASP A 3 -6.02 5.95 -2.96
N VAL A 4 -6.32 6.65 -1.89
CA VAL A 4 -7.69 6.79 -1.32
C VAL A 4 -8.69 7.32 -2.35
N GLU A 5 -8.20 8.14 -3.30
CA GLU A 5 -9.03 8.64 -4.41
C GLU A 5 -9.44 7.50 -5.35
N VAL A 6 -8.53 6.55 -5.60
CA VAL A 6 -8.82 5.34 -6.41
C VAL A 6 -9.87 4.49 -5.72
N LEU A 7 -9.73 4.25 -4.42
CA LEU A 7 -10.71 3.46 -3.64
C LEU A 7 -12.13 4.04 -3.75
N ILE A 8 -12.28 5.36 -3.59
CA ILE A 8 -13.59 6.01 -3.73
C ILE A 8 -14.13 5.85 -5.15
N LEU A 9 -13.33 6.08 -6.19
CA LEU A 9 -13.75 5.94 -7.58
C LEU A 9 -14.13 4.49 -7.91
N GLU A 10 -13.44 3.51 -7.35
CA GLU A 10 -13.79 2.08 -7.49
C GLU A 10 -15.13 1.74 -6.84
N GLU A 11 -15.38 2.24 -5.64
CA GLU A 11 -16.66 1.99 -4.95
C GLU A 11 -17.84 2.66 -5.68
N LEU A 12 -17.64 3.85 -6.25
CA LEU A 12 -18.64 4.52 -7.10
C LEU A 12 -18.90 3.77 -8.41
N GLU A 13 -17.88 3.15 -8.99
CA GLU A 13 -18.03 2.31 -10.19
C GLU A 13 -18.85 1.04 -9.88
N LYS A 14 -18.57 0.38 -8.75
CA LYS A 14 -19.28 -0.84 -8.33
C LYS A 14 -20.74 -0.55 -7.95
N ASN A 15 -20.98 0.56 -7.28
CA ASN A 15 -22.30 0.93 -6.79
C ASN A 15 -22.50 2.46 -6.82
N PRO A 16 -23.20 3.01 -7.83
CA PRO A 16 -23.52 4.44 -7.89
C PRO A 16 -24.43 4.95 -6.78
N ASP A 17 -25.16 4.06 -6.10
CA ASP A 17 -26.09 4.37 -5.01
C ASP A 17 -25.41 4.31 -3.63
N VAL A 18 -24.10 4.08 -3.57
CA VAL A 18 -23.33 4.05 -2.32
C VAL A 18 -23.43 5.40 -1.59
N THR A 19 -23.69 5.35 -0.29
CA THR A 19 -23.78 6.58 0.52
C THR A 19 -22.39 7.05 0.95
N GLN A 20 -22.29 8.34 1.35
CA GLN A 20 -21.05 8.87 1.92
C GLN A 20 -20.61 8.13 3.20
N ARG A 21 -21.58 7.59 3.96
CA ARG A 21 -21.32 6.80 5.16
C ARG A 21 -20.71 5.45 4.81
N ASP A 22 -21.26 4.76 3.82
CA ASP A 22 -20.70 3.48 3.34
C ASP A 22 -19.30 3.69 2.79
N LEU A 23 -19.06 4.77 2.04
CA LEU A 23 -17.71 5.13 1.57
C LEU A 23 -16.75 5.39 2.74
N SER A 24 -17.20 6.08 3.78
CA SER A 24 -16.41 6.31 4.99
C SER A 24 -16.03 4.99 5.67
N GLU A 25 -16.98 4.08 5.84
CA GLU A 25 -16.76 2.77 6.46
C GLU A 25 -15.80 1.90 5.63
N LYS A 26 -15.99 1.84 4.30
CA LYS A 26 -15.16 1.03 3.41
C LYS A 26 -13.75 1.54 3.20
N THR A 27 -13.57 2.87 3.24
CA THR A 27 -12.26 3.49 2.98
C THR A 27 -11.48 3.83 4.23
N GLY A 28 -12.10 3.74 5.42
CA GLY A 28 -11.52 4.17 6.69
C GLY A 28 -11.37 5.69 6.83
N LEU A 29 -11.92 6.48 5.88
CA LEU A 29 -11.88 7.93 5.92
C LEU A 29 -12.98 8.50 6.80
N SER A 30 -12.74 9.68 7.38
CA SER A 30 -13.84 10.44 8.01
C SER A 30 -14.88 10.87 6.97
N LEU A 31 -16.14 10.99 7.40
CA LEU A 31 -17.24 11.45 6.56
C LEU A 31 -16.95 12.83 5.92
N GLY A 32 -16.28 13.72 6.65
CA GLY A 32 -15.84 15.03 6.14
C GLY A 32 -14.84 14.92 5.00
N MET A 33 -13.87 14.00 5.10
CA MET A 33 -12.91 13.74 4.04
C MET A 33 -13.56 13.15 2.80
N VAL A 34 -14.46 12.18 2.96
CA VAL A 34 -15.26 11.61 1.84
C VAL A 34 -16.02 12.70 1.12
N ASN A 35 -16.76 13.55 1.86
CA ASN A 35 -17.53 14.67 1.28
C ASN A 35 -16.64 15.65 0.51
N MET A 36 -15.46 15.99 1.07
CA MET A 36 -14.48 16.84 0.41
C MET A 36 -13.99 16.24 -0.92
N LEU A 37 -13.67 14.96 -0.93
CA LEU A 37 -13.21 14.24 -2.13
C LEU A 37 -14.31 14.12 -3.18
N LEU A 38 -15.53 13.79 -2.80
CA LEU A 38 -16.67 13.76 -3.72
C LEU A 38 -16.94 15.12 -4.36
N LYS A 39 -16.92 16.21 -3.58
CA LYS A 39 -17.02 17.57 -4.13
C LYS A 39 -15.89 17.89 -5.12
N LYS A 40 -14.66 17.48 -4.81
CA LYS A 40 -13.50 17.61 -5.70
C LYS A 40 -13.73 16.84 -7.00
N PHE A 41 -14.23 15.60 -6.94
CA PHE A 41 -14.50 14.79 -8.12
C PHE A 41 -15.61 15.36 -9.00
N VAL A 42 -16.70 15.86 -8.39
CA VAL A 42 -17.76 16.54 -9.12
C VAL A 42 -17.22 17.81 -9.81
N LYS A 43 -16.45 18.63 -9.09
CA LYS A 43 -15.82 19.84 -9.66
C LYS A 43 -14.88 19.54 -10.83
N LYS A 44 -14.18 18.40 -10.78
CA LYS A 44 -13.26 17.94 -11.87
C LYS A 44 -13.98 17.21 -13.00
N GLY A 45 -15.28 16.96 -12.88
CA GLY A 45 -16.05 16.22 -13.89
C GLY A 45 -15.82 14.70 -13.85
N PHE A 46 -15.14 14.16 -12.83
CA PHE A 46 -14.91 12.73 -12.68
C PHE A 46 -16.16 11.99 -12.21
N VAL A 47 -17.02 12.69 -11.49
CA VAL A 47 -18.28 12.18 -10.95
C VAL A 47 -19.40 13.15 -11.28
N LYS A 48 -20.52 12.62 -11.80
CA LYS A 48 -21.77 13.34 -11.96
C LYS A 48 -22.64 13.10 -10.72
N LEU A 49 -23.14 14.18 -10.14
CA LEU A 49 -24.11 14.12 -9.05
C LEU A 49 -25.53 14.15 -9.63
N GLU A 50 -26.31 13.12 -9.37
CA GLU A 50 -27.71 13.05 -9.73
C GLU A 50 -28.58 13.07 -8.45
N ARG A 51 -29.55 13.96 -8.41
CA ARG A 51 -30.45 14.05 -7.29
C ARG A 51 -31.62 13.10 -7.51
N LEU A 52 -31.79 12.13 -6.61
CA LEU A 52 -32.91 11.17 -6.66
C LEU A 52 -34.17 11.71 -5.97
N ASN A 53 -33.99 12.40 -4.83
CA ASN A 53 -35.04 13.05 -4.07
C ASN A 53 -34.46 14.18 -3.19
N SER A 54 -35.29 14.76 -2.29
CA SER A 54 -34.86 15.87 -1.41
C SER A 54 -33.66 15.52 -0.48
N ARG A 55 -33.42 14.24 -0.21
CA ARG A 55 -32.41 13.77 0.77
C ARG A 55 -31.40 12.77 0.21
N SER A 56 -31.57 12.32 -1.06
CA SER A 56 -30.78 11.25 -1.63
C SER A 56 -30.11 11.69 -2.94
N PHE A 57 -28.86 11.34 -3.10
CA PHE A 57 -28.05 11.62 -4.28
C PHE A 57 -27.40 10.33 -4.76
N ARG A 58 -27.21 10.24 -6.07
CA ARG A 58 -26.43 9.20 -6.74
C ARG A 58 -25.16 9.81 -7.29
N TYR A 59 -24.04 9.09 -7.13
CA TYR A 59 -22.74 9.49 -7.62
C TYR A 59 -22.35 8.62 -8.81
N ILE A 60 -22.42 9.16 -10.02
CA ILE A 60 -22.15 8.41 -11.25
C ILE A 60 -20.75 8.70 -11.72
N LEU A 61 -19.91 7.66 -11.84
CA LEU A 61 -18.60 7.78 -12.43
C LEU A 61 -18.72 8.12 -13.90
N THR A 62 -18.06 9.18 -14.34
CA THR A 62 -18.05 9.59 -15.75
C THR A 62 -16.95 8.86 -16.53
N ALA A 63 -16.95 8.95 -17.86
CA ALA A 63 -15.85 8.44 -18.69
C ALA A 63 -14.51 9.07 -18.31
N GLU A 64 -14.49 10.35 -17.94
CA GLU A 64 -13.29 11.06 -17.48
C GLU A 64 -12.85 10.56 -16.09
N GLY A 65 -13.81 10.29 -15.19
CA GLY A 65 -13.51 9.67 -13.90
C GLY A 65 -12.95 8.26 -14.04
N PHE A 66 -13.44 7.47 -14.98
CA PHE A 66 -12.89 6.15 -15.30
C PHE A 66 -11.44 6.23 -15.79
N LYS A 67 -11.16 7.18 -16.70
CA LYS A 67 -9.78 7.41 -17.18
C LYS A 67 -8.83 7.82 -16.05
N GLU A 68 -9.28 8.73 -15.19
CA GLU A 68 -8.47 9.17 -14.03
C GLU A 68 -8.20 8.01 -13.07
N LYS A 69 -9.23 7.20 -12.74
CA LYS A 69 -9.07 5.99 -11.94
C LYS A 69 -8.03 5.06 -12.54
N SER A 70 -8.17 4.73 -13.83
CA SER A 70 -7.25 3.84 -14.55
C SER A 70 -5.81 4.37 -14.55
N LYS A 71 -5.64 5.68 -14.81
CA LYS A 71 -4.33 6.34 -14.77
C LYS A 71 -3.68 6.19 -13.40
N LYS A 72 -4.40 6.52 -12.32
CA LYS A 72 -3.90 6.41 -10.95
C LYS A 72 -3.58 4.97 -10.55
N THR A 73 -4.40 4.01 -10.97
CA THR A 73 -4.14 2.59 -10.77
C THR A 73 -2.83 2.15 -11.44
N ILE A 74 -2.60 2.56 -12.69
CA ILE A 74 -1.36 2.27 -13.41
C ILE A 74 -0.15 2.92 -12.72
N GLU A 75 -0.27 4.16 -12.27
CA GLU A 75 0.80 4.85 -11.54
C GLU A 75 1.12 4.16 -10.21
N TYR A 76 0.11 3.66 -9.50
CA TYR A 76 0.27 2.85 -8.31
C TYR A 76 1.03 1.56 -8.62
N ILE A 77 0.60 0.78 -9.60
CA ILE A 77 1.26 -0.46 -10.03
C ILE A 77 2.73 -0.21 -10.40
N LYS A 78 3.01 0.84 -11.19
CA LYS A 78 4.38 1.20 -11.57
C LYS A 78 5.26 1.50 -10.36
N ARG A 79 4.75 2.24 -9.37
CA ARG A 79 5.51 2.55 -8.14
C ARG A 79 5.86 1.28 -7.38
N TYR A 80 4.89 0.38 -7.18
CA TYR A 80 5.12 -0.88 -6.48
C TYR A 80 6.06 -1.82 -7.24
N TYR A 81 5.91 -1.91 -8.55
CA TYR A 81 6.81 -2.68 -9.41
C TYR A 81 8.26 -2.18 -9.30
N ASN A 82 8.48 -0.88 -9.39
CA ASN A 82 9.81 -0.31 -9.23
C ASN A 82 10.40 -0.56 -7.84
N LYS A 83 9.59 -0.43 -6.79
CA LYS A 83 10.02 -0.80 -5.43
C LYS A 83 10.41 -2.27 -5.34
N ALA A 84 9.59 -3.17 -5.89
CA ALA A 84 9.90 -4.60 -5.90
C ALA A 84 11.23 -4.92 -6.60
N LEU A 85 11.54 -4.24 -7.72
CA LEU A 85 12.83 -4.39 -8.40
C LEU A 85 13.99 -3.95 -7.52
N VAL A 86 13.90 -2.80 -6.85
CA VAL A 86 14.94 -2.30 -5.94
C VAL A 86 15.13 -3.28 -4.78
N ILE A 87 14.05 -3.73 -4.16
CA ILE A 87 14.09 -4.71 -3.07
C ILE A 87 14.77 -6.00 -3.52
N LYS A 88 14.41 -6.51 -4.71
CA LYS A 88 15.02 -7.74 -5.24
C LYS A 88 16.54 -7.58 -5.42
N GLN A 89 16.98 -6.49 -6.03
CA GLN A 89 18.41 -6.22 -6.22
C GLN A 89 19.16 -6.09 -4.89
N ASN A 90 18.58 -5.38 -3.92
CA ASN A 90 19.19 -5.24 -2.60
C ASN A 90 19.20 -6.56 -1.83
N ALA A 91 18.11 -7.34 -1.87
CA ALA A 91 18.05 -8.66 -1.26
C ALA A 91 19.11 -9.60 -1.84
N GLU A 92 19.25 -9.65 -3.17
CA GLU A 92 20.29 -10.44 -3.84
C GLU A 92 21.69 -10.04 -3.38
N ARG A 93 21.99 -8.74 -3.32
CA ARG A 93 23.28 -8.21 -2.83
C ARG A 93 23.54 -8.61 -1.38
N ILE A 94 22.54 -8.45 -0.51
CA ILE A 94 22.65 -8.78 0.92
C ILE A 94 22.86 -10.28 1.12
N ILE A 95 22.07 -11.11 0.41
CA ILE A 95 22.18 -12.57 0.48
C ILE A 95 23.55 -13.04 -0.03
N GLN A 96 24.07 -12.42 -1.08
CA GLN A 96 25.41 -12.71 -1.59
C GLN A 96 26.50 -12.38 -0.57
N ALA A 97 26.35 -11.27 0.18
CA ALA A 97 27.30 -10.85 1.20
C ALA A 97 27.26 -11.71 2.47
N HIS A 98 26.09 -12.12 2.90
CA HIS A 98 25.87 -12.78 4.20
C HIS A 98 25.62 -14.29 4.11
N GLY A 99 25.23 -14.80 2.96
CA GLY A 99 25.01 -16.23 2.67
C GLY A 99 23.56 -16.64 2.62
N ILE A 100 23.25 -17.56 1.69
CA ILE A 100 21.89 -18.08 1.45
C ILE A 100 21.42 -19.05 2.56
N ASN A 101 22.32 -19.72 3.24
CA ASN A 101 22.01 -20.71 4.27
C ASN A 101 21.76 -20.09 5.66
N ARG A 102 21.34 -18.85 5.70
CA ARG A 102 20.99 -18.13 6.92
C ARG A 102 19.50 -17.87 7.00
N THR A 103 18.97 -17.82 8.20
CA THR A 103 17.61 -17.33 8.45
C THR A 103 17.68 -15.82 8.69
N TYR A 104 16.93 -15.08 7.89
CA TYR A 104 16.81 -13.62 8.00
C TYR A 104 15.57 -13.24 8.81
N ILE A 105 15.56 -12.05 9.40
CA ILE A 105 14.39 -11.50 10.08
C ILE A 105 13.82 -10.39 9.20
N LEU A 106 12.53 -10.48 8.88
CA LEU A 106 11.79 -9.40 8.23
C LEU A 106 11.17 -8.51 9.31
N PHE A 107 11.54 -7.23 9.30
CA PHE A 107 11.06 -6.23 10.23
C PHE A 107 10.40 -5.05 9.52
N GLY A 108 9.14 -4.79 9.84
CA GLY A 108 8.36 -3.67 9.31
C GLY A 108 6.86 -3.94 9.36
N LYS A 109 6.07 -2.87 9.34
CA LYS A 109 4.62 -2.91 9.59
C LYS A 109 3.76 -2.85 8.32
N ASP A 110 4.32 -2.44 7.19
CA ASP A 110 3.59 -2.37 5.92
C ASP A 110 3.37 -3.79 5.37
N GLU A 111 2.15 -4.31 5.54
CA GLU A 111 1.78 -5.68 5.14
C GLU A 111 1.87 -5.89 3.62
N GLU A 112 1.49 -4.87 2.81
CA GLU A 112 1.57 -4.98 1.33
C GLU A 112 3.04 -5.15 0.91
N MET A 113 3.94 -4.36 1.51
CA MET A 113 5.36 -4.45 1.23
C MET A 113 5.97 -5.76 1.74
N LYS A 114 5.54 -6.20 2.92
CA LYS A 114 5.95 -7.48 3.50
C LYS A 114 5.64 -8.65 2.56
N GLU A 115 4.45 -8.71 1.99
CA GLU A 115 4.05 -9.77 1.04
C GLU A 115 4.96 -9.80 -0.20
N ILE A 116 5.31 -8.63 -0.73
CA ILE A 116 6.24 -8.51 -1.87
C ILE A 116 7.62 -9.05 -1.49
N ILE A 117 8.16 -8.64 -0.34
CA ILE A 117 9.46 -9.09 0.14
C ILE A 117 9.48 -10.59 0.38
N GLN A 118 8.45 -11.13 1.02
CA GLN A 118 8.30 -12.57 1.22
C GLN A 118 8.26 -13.34 -0.10
N GLY A 119 7.57 -12.80 -1.12
CA GLY A 119 7.55 -13.36 -2.46
C GLY A 119 8.96 -13.43 -3.08
N ILE A 120 9.72 -12.34 -2.96
CA ILE A 120 11.11 -12.25 -3.46
C ILE A 120 12.02 -13.24 -2.74
N LEU A 121 11.97 -13.32 -1.39
CA LEU A 121 12.81 -14.23 -0.61
C LEU A 121 12.49 -15.70 -0.90
N ARG A 122 11.22 -16.05 -1.12
CA ARG A 122 10.82 -17.40 -1.56
C ARG A 122 11.40 -17.73 -2.94
N GLU A 123 11.36 -16.79 -3.89
CA GLU A 123 11.97 -16.95 -5.21
C GLU A 123 13.49 -17.19 -5.09
N LEU A 124 14.14 -16.46 -4.18
CA LEU A 124 15.57 -16.60 -3.90
C LEU A 124 15.92 -17.81 -3.01
N ARG A 125 14.91 -18.58 -2.56
CA ARG A 125 15.05 -19.77 -1.69
C ARG A 125 15.77 -19.47 -0.38
N VAL A 126 15.44 -18.36 0.25
CA VAL A 126 16.03 -17.88 1.51
C VAL A 126 15.05 -18.08 2.64
N ASP A 127 15.52 -18.64 3.75
CA ASP A 127 14.74 -18.81 4.96
C ASP A 127 14.60 -17.48 5.70
N TYR A 128 13.38 -17.17 6.14
CA TYR A 128 13.09 -15.97 6.91
C TYR A 128 12.02 -16.22 7.98
N ILE A 129 12.05 -15.38 9.00
CA ILE A 129 10.99 -15.23 10.00
C ILE A 129 10.52 -13.77 10.00
N THR A 130 9.31 -13.52 10.46
CA THR A 130 8.78 -12.16 10.61
C THR A 130 8.69 -11.78 12.07
N GLU A 131 9.18 -10.59 12.41
CA GLU A 131 9.07 -10.03 13.76
C GLU A 131 8.86 -8.50 13.66
N ASN A 132 7.95 -7.98 14.47
CA ASN A 132 7.65 -6.54 14.52
C ASN A 132 7.95 -5.93 15.91
N ASP A 133 8.41 -6.75 16.85
CA ASP A 133 8.77 -6.36 18.22
C ASP A 133 10.29 -6.46 18.40
N VAL A 134 10.96 -5.31 18.49
CA VAL A 134 12.42 -5.22 18.63
C VAL A 134 12.94 -6.03 19.82
N THR A 135 12.14 -6.15 20.91
CA THR A 135 12.55 -6.88 22.13
C THR A 135 12.63 -8.39 21.93
N LYS A 136 12.04 -8.91 20.85
CA LYS A 136 12.03 -10.34 20.52
C LYS A 136 13.02 -10.72 19.42
N ILE A 137 13.78 -9.75 18.93
CA ILE A 137 14.74 -9.99 17.87
C ILE A 137 15.93 -10.80 18.39
N ASP A 138 16.23 -11.89 17.70
CA ASP A 138 17.48 -12.63 17.85
C ASP A 138 18.63 -11.85 17.21
N GLY A 139 19.43 -11.18 18.04
CA GLY A 139 20.55 -10.34 17.59
C GLY A 139 21.67 -11.07 16.85
N THR A 140 21.63 -12.42 16.74
CA THR A 140 22.57 -13.20 15.95
C THR A 140 22.19 -13.26 14.48
N LYS A 141 20.95 -12.89 14.13
CA LYS A 141 20.41 -12.91 12.76
C LYS A 141 20.55 -11.56 12.09
N ILE A 142 20.43 -11.57 10.78
CA ILE A 142 20.43 -10.37 9.95
C ILE A 142 19.00 -9.92 9.75
N ILE A 143 18.75 -8.64 10.02
CA ILE A 143 17.43 -8.03 9.92
C ILE A 143 17.32 -7.33 8.58
N LEU A 144 16.30 -7.65 7.82
CA LEU A 144 15.90 -6.97 6.60
C LEU A 144 14.73 -6.05 6.89
N TYR A 145 14.90 -4.75 6.69
CA TYR A 145 13.84 -3.77 6.93
C TYR A 145 13.62 -2.87 5.70
N TRP A 146 12.46 -2.25 5.59
CA TRP A 146 12.06 -1.47 4.42
C TRP A 146 11.44 -0.11 4.75
N ASP A 147 11.24 0.20 6.02
CA ASP A 147 10.80 1.51 6.47
C ASP A 147 11.97 2.25 7.10
N ILE A 148 12.29 3.43 6.57
CA ILE A 148 13.41 4.23 7.06
C ILE A 148 13.20 4.67 8.52
N GLU A 149 11.94 4.79 8.98
CA GLU A 149 11.62 5.13 10.36
C GLU A 149 12.01 4.02 11.35
N ASP A 150 12.20 2.80 10.87
CA ASP A 150 12.64 1.67 11.70
C ASP A 150 14.16 1.63 11.90
N LYS A 151 14.92 2.42 11.16
CA LYS A 151 16.39 2.45 11.22
C LYS A 151 16.91 2.69 12.63
N ASP A 152 16.36 3.71 13.32
CA ASP A 152 16.83 4.07 14.65
C ASP A 152 16.54 2.99 15.70
N LYS A 153 15.49 2.20 15.50
CA LYS A 153 15.13 1.08 16.37
C LYS A 153 16.08 -0.10 16.22
N LEU A 154 16.77 -0.19 15.10
CA LEU A 154 17.61 -1.31 14.69
C LEU A 154 19.11 -0.99 14.75
N ASN A 155 19.51 0.16 15.32
CA ASN A 155 20.91 0.61 15.36
C ASN A 155 21.84 -0.37 16.10
N ASP A 156 21.33 -1.11 17.10
CA ASP A 156 22.12 -2.08 17.89
C ASP A 156 22.14 -3.48 17.25
N PHE A 157 21.54 -3.66 16.08
CA PHE A 157 21.41 -4.94 15.41
C PHE A 157 22.14 -4.95 14.06
N ASN A 158 22.48 -6.15 13.59
CA ASN A 158 22.96 -6.33 12.22
C ASN A 158 21.78 -6.22 11.25
N SER A 159 21.53 -5.03 10.76
CA SER A 159 20.34 -4.70 9.95
C SER A 159 20.72 -4.13 8.59
N GLU A 160 19.95 -4.51 7.56
CA GLU A 160 20.13 -4.14 6.17
C GLU A 160 18.84 -3.55 5.60
N PHE A 161 18.96 -2.40 4.95
CA PHE A 161 17.83 -1.70 4.35
C PHE A 161 17.54 -2.20 2.94
N LEU A 162 16.27 -2.48 2.65
CA LEU A 162 15.82 -3.05 1.37
C LEU A 162 15.35 -2.04 0.33
N LEU A 163 14.99 -0.80 0.72
CA LEU A 163 14.47 0.24 -0.19
C LEU A 163 15.44 1.37 -0.44
#